data_e66c723d36e18b78cba554f76cfd5d24
#
_entry.id   e66c723d36e18b78cba554f76cfd5d24
#
_cell.length_a   1.000
_cell.length_b   1.000
_cell.length_c   1.000
_cell.angle_alpha   90.00
_cell.angle_beta   90.00
_cell.angle_gamma   90.00
#
_symmetry.space_group_name_H-M   'P 1'
#
loop_
_entity.id
_entity.type
_entity.pdbx_description
1 polymer ?
#
loop_
_entity_poly.entity_id
_entity_poly.type
_entity_poly.pdbx_seq_one_letter_code
_entity_poly.pdbx_strand_id
1 'polypeptide(L)'
;MNKTPDFSSLRPERSVDERWELMKLRSLEADIYACFVPSERPSLGPTLIVSHGAGEFKENYFEMARSLAKQGVSCLLLDMHGHGQSGGKAYHVSMKEWVADLQAALDYLETRPDVDPKKIAAFGLSSGGTAILEAAVIDPRLKALIALDATVMNTLPWSITLTMASLSAVGYLKRWLTGSDLRISIVQMLEEVQLAADPEINARLKVDPGKLRAFANFPLPGASAAFFVNTIQRVSKISAATLIIWGEQDNLDPVSTAYKLHDALTCIKHVEVIEGNGHAGHLDRNRQRVFDLTGDWLLKHLA
;
A
#
# COMPACT_ATOMS: atom_id res chain seq x y z
N MET A 1 -25.61 28.68 -4.15
CA MET A 1 -24.52 28.34 -3.19
C MET A 1 -24.57 26.85 -2.97
N ASN A 2 -23.74 26.09 -3.68
CA ASN A 2 -23.62 24.66 -3.42
C ASN A 2 -22.82 24.52 -2.11
N LYS A 3 -23.46 24.08 -1.04
CA LYS A 3 -22.76 23.67 0.17
C LYS A 3 -21.86 22.48 -0.18
N THR A 4 -20.56 22.62 0.06
CA THR A 4 -19.64 21.47 -0.01
C THR A 4 -20.21 20.39 0.91
N PRO A 5 -20.39 19.14 0.44
CA PRO A 5 -20.89 18.07 1.29
C PRO A 5 -20.03 17.91 2.53
N ASP A 6 -20.65 17.78 3.69
CA ASP A 6 -19.94 17.50 4.93
C ASP A 6 -19.65 16.00 5.03
N PHE A 7 -18.42 15.62 4.80
CA PHE A 7 -17.93 14.23 4.90
C PHE A 7 -17.27 13.91 6.25
N SER A 8 -17.48 14.71 7.28
CA SER A 8 -16.80 14.58 8.56
C SER A 8 -17.00 13.20 9.21
N SER A 9 -18.22 12.64 9.10
CA SER A 9 -18.54 11.30 9.64
C SER A 9 -17.97 10.13 8.85
N LEU A 10 -17.49 10.37 7.61
CA LEU A 10 -16.94 9.36 6.72
C LEU A 10 -15.40 9.38 6.72
N ARG A 11 -14.77 10.32 7.44
CA ARG A 11 -13.30 10.37 7.52
C ARG A 11 -12.78 9.24 8.37
N PRO A 12 -11.71 8.55 7.92
CA PRO A 12 -11.03 7.59 8.78
C PRO A 12 -10.50 8.30 10.02
N GLU A 13 -10.55 7.64 11.15
CA GLU A 13 -10.00 8.17 12.37
C GLU A 13 -8.46 8.22 12.29
N ARG A 14 -7.90 9.43 12.29
CA ARG A 14 -6.46 9.69 12.17
C ARG A 14 -5.82 10.19 13.48
N SER A 15 -6.53 10.07 14.60
CA SER A 15 -5.95 10.39 15.91
C SER A 15 -4.86 9.41 16.30
N VAL A 16 -3.82 9.91 16.95
CA VAL A 16 -2.72 9.10 17.50
C VAL A 16 -3.02 8.84 18.97
N ASP A 17 -2.97 7.59 19.39
CA ASP A 17 -3.06 7.19 20.81
C ASP A 17 -1.71 7.47 21.50
N GLU A 18 -1.72 7.81 22.79
CA GLU A 18 -0.51 8.10 23.57
C GLU A 18 0.48 6.91 23.63
N ARG A 19 0.02 5.70 23.43
CA ARG A 19 0.85 4.48 23.38
C ARG A 19 1.54 4.27 22.04
N TRP A 20 1.20 5.04 21.02
CA TRP A 20 1.76 4.89 19.68
C TRP A 20 3.08 5.62 19.56
N GLU A 21 4.05 5.00 18.94
CA GLU A 21 5.39 5.54 18.80
C GLU A 21 5.61 6.08 17.38
N LEU A 22 5.78 7.41 17.27
CA LEU A 22 6.18 8.03 16.01
C LEU A 22 7.71 8.02 15.93
N MET A 23 8.25 7.56 14.79
CA MET A 23 9.69 7.39 14.62
C MET A 23 10.15 7.63 13.20
N LYS A 24 11.47 7.62 13.02
CA LYS A 24 12.14 7.63 11.72
C LYS A 24 13.03 6.41 11.60
N LEU A 25 12.93 5.74 10.48
CA LEU A 25 13.83 4.67 10.07
C LEU A 25 14.77 5.22 8.99
N ARG A 26 16.01 4.75 8.98
CA ARG A 26 16.92 5.09 7.89
C ARG A 26 16.81 4.03 6.79
N SER A 27 16.42 4.45 5.59
CA SER A 27 16.37 3.58 4.40
C SER A 27 17.10 4.27 3.25
N LEU A 28 18.14 3.61 2.74
CA LEU A 28 19.06 4.21 1.76
C LEU A 28 19.51 5.63 2.23
N GLU A 29 19.25 6.65 1.40
CA GLU A 29 19.64 8.04 1.71
C GLU A 29 18.51 8.87 2.35
N ALA A 30 17.37 8.25 2.72
CA ALA A 30 16.19 8.96 3.23
C ALA A 30 15.80 8.55 4.65
N ASP A 31 15.17 9.49 5.37
CA ASP A 31 14.43 9.21 6.60
C ASP A 31 13.01 8.79 6.22
N ILE A 32 12.61 7.60 6.66
CA ILE A 32 11.27 7.04 6.49
C ILE A 32 10.50 7.20 7.78
N TYR A 33 9.42 8.00 7.70
CA TYR A 33 8.55 8.21 8.85
C TYR A 33 7.65 7.00 9.07
N ALA A 34 7.58 6.57 10.32
CA ALA A 34 6.81 5.41 10.73
C ALA A 34 6.01 5.67 11.99
N CYS A 35 4.97 4.86 12.20
CA CYS A 35 4.18 4.82 13.42
C CYS A 35 4.07 3.37 13.89
N PHE A 36 4.59 3.05 15.07
CA PHE A 36 4.40 1.75 15.69
C PHE A 36 3.17 1.79 16.60
N VAL A 37 2.25 0.86 16.37
CA VAL A 37 1.02 0.65 17.14
C VAL A 37 1.16 -0.67 17.86
N PRO A 38 1.35 -0.68 19.19
CA PRO A 38 1.51 -1.91 19.94
C PRO A 38 0.19 -2.68 20.06
N SER A 39 0.27 -4.01 20.13
CA SER A 39 -0.86 -4.87 20.48
C SER A 39 -1.46 -4.49 21.82
N GLU A 40 -2.77 -4.60 21.94
CA GLU A 40 -3.48 -4.44 23.23
C GLU A 40 -3.48 -5.72 24.07
N ARG A 41 -2.95 -6.82 23.53
CA ARG A 41 -2.83 -8.10 24.26
C ARG A 41 -1.41 -8.28 24.82
N PRO A 42 -1.25 -8.91 26.00
CA PRO A 42 0.07 -9.01 26.66
C PRO A 42 1.02 -10.03 26.01
N SER A 43 0.56 -10.86 25.09
CA SER A 43 1.39 -11.86 24.40
C SER A 43 2.10 -11.25 23.19
N LEU A 44 3.31 -11.74 22.87
CA LEU A 44 4.02 -11.44 21.64
C LEU A 44 3.28 -12.07 20.44
N GLY A 45 2.29 -11.34 19.93
CA GLY A 45 1.54 -11.69 18.74
C GLY A 45 2.26 -11.35 17.46
N PRO A 46 1.58 -11.53 16.30
CA PRO A 46 2.11 -11.09 15.01
C PRO A 46 2.36 -9.58 14.98
N THR A 47 3.36 -9.18 14.20
CA THR A 47 3.63 -7.76 13.89
C THR A 47 3.51 -7.54 12.38
N LEU A 48 2.69 -6.57 12.00
CA LEU A 48 2.35 -6.26 10.61
C LEU A 48 3.02 -4.97 10.16
N ILE A 49 3.89 -5.03 9.15
CA ILE A 49 4.39 -3.86 8.43
C ILE A 49 3.33 -3.46 7.41
N VAL A 50 2.96 -2.17 7.36
CA VAL A 50 1.94 -1.66 6.44
C VAL A 50 2.57 -0.71 5.43
N SER A 51 2.46 -1.08 4.15
CA SER A 51 2.89 -0.32 2.98
C SER A 51 1.65 0.22 2.25
N HIS A 52 1.52 1.53 2.18
CA HIS A 52 0.39 2.20 1.52
C HIS A 52 0.50 2.17 -0.02
N GLY A 53 -0.58 2.52 -0.70
CA GLY A 53 -0.62 2.69 -2.16
C GLY A 53 0.01 3.99 -2.64
N ALA A 54 0.20 4.13 -3.95
CA ALA A 54 0.70 5.36 -4.56
C ALA A 54 -0.22 6.55 -4.23
N GLY A 55 0.39 7.69 -3.84
CA GLY A 55 -0.35 8.90 -3.46
C GLY A 55 -1.08 8.81 -2.12
N GLU A 56 -0.80 7.81 -1.31
CA GLU A 56 -1.31 7.65 0.06
C GLU A 56 -0.25 7.94 1.13
N PHE A 57 -0.60 7.73 2.39
CA PHE A 57 0.26 7.93 3.56
C PHE A 57 -0.26 7.10 4.75
N LYS A 58 0.59 6.88 5.75
CA LYS A 58 0.35 5.98 6.90
C LYS A 58 -0.92 6.25 7.69
N GLU A 59 -1.36 7.52 7.80
CA GLU A 59 -2.55 7.89 8.56
C GLU A 59 -3.85 7.30 8.01
N ASN A 60 -3.86 6.89 6.74
CA ASN A 60 -5.01 6.19 6.14
C ASN A 60 -5.25 4.79 6.73
N TYR A 61 -4.24 4.24 7.41
CA TYR A 61 -4.27 2.89 7.99
C TYR A 61 -4.42 2.88 9.52
N PHE A 62 -4.55 4.03 10.17
CA PHE A 62 -4.67 4.14 11.63
C PHE A 62 -5.91 3.41 12.18
N GLU A 63 -7.05 3.47 11.49
CA GLU A 63 -8.26 2.74 11.88
C GLU A 63 -8.05 1.23 11.82
N MET A 64 -7.42 0.73 10.75
CA MET A 64 -7.04 -0.68 10.61
C MET A 64 -6.10 -1.13 11.73
N ALA A 65 -5.03 -0.36 11.98
CA ALA A 65 -4.05 -0.69 13.02
C ALA A 65 -4.69 -0.76 14.41
N ARG A 66 -5.60 0.16 14.72
CA ARG A 66 -6.37 0.16 15.97
C ARG A 66 -7.26 -1.09 16.09
N SER A 67 -7.91 -1.50 15.01
CA SER A 67 -8.71 -2.73 14.98
C SER A 67 -7.85 -3.97 15.18
N LEU A 68 -6.69 -4.04 14.53
CA LEU A 68 -5.75 -5.15 14.63
C LEU A 68 -5.09 -5.23 16.00
N ALA A 69 -4.76 -4.10 16.63
CA ALA A 69 -4.18 -4.04 17.97
C ALA A 69 -5.11 -4.70 19.02
N LYS A 70 -6.42 -4.48 18.93
CA LYS A 70 -7.44 -5.15 19.76
C LYS A 70 -7.48 -6.67 19.54
N GLN A 71 -7.14 -7.13 18.35
CA GLN A 71 -7.07 -8.55 18.01
C GLN A 71 -5.76 -9.20 18.47
N GLY A 72 -4.76 -8.40 18.87
CA GLY A 72 -3.46 -8.91 19.34
C GLY A 72 -2.34 -8.82 18.30
N VAL A 73 -2.50 -7.99 17.28
CA VAL A 73 -1.50 -7.74 16.23
C VAL A 73 -0.91 -6.34 16.41
N SER A 74 0.40 -6.25 16.55
CA SER A 74 1.12 -4.96 16.48
C SER A 74 1.26 -4.51 15.03
N CYS A 75 1.31 -3.20 14.78
CA CYS A 75 1.47 -2.67 13.42
C CYS A 75 2.61 -1.65 13.35
N LEU A 76 3.42 -1.70 12.29
CA LEU A 76 4.38 -0.67 11.91
C LEU A 76 3.93 -0.06 10.58
N LEU A 77 3.38 1.14 10.65
CA LEU A 77 2.82 1.86 9.51
C LEU A 77 3.88 2.78 8.92
N LEU A 78 4.18 2.65 7.63
CA LEU A 78 5.22 3.43 6.96
C LEU A 78 4.63 4.53 6.07
N ASP A 79 5.27 5.70 6.04
CA ASP A 79 5.24 6.55 4.86
C ASP A 79 6.36 6.07 3.94
N MET A 80 6.05 5.48 2.79
CA MET A 80 7.05 4.98 1.85
C MET A 80 7.86 6.12 1.22
N HIS A 81 9.06 5.85 0.70
CA HIS A 81 9.88 6.85 -0.01
C HIS A 81 9.03 7.77 -0.89
N GLY A 82 9.25 9.08 -0.76
CA GLY A 82 8.60 10.12 -1.56
C GLY A 82 7.14 10.42 -1.18
N HIS A 83 6.61 9.79 -0.13
CA HIS A 83 5.22 9.95 0.32
C HIS A 83 5.12 10.40 1.78
N GLY A 84 3.96 10.94 2.15
CA GLY A 84 3.69 11.40 3.50
C GLY A 84 4.74 12.39 4.00
N GLN A 85 5.38 12.08 5.12
CA GLN A 85 6.46 12.86 5.73
C GLN A 85 7.85 12.36 5.37
N SER A 86 7.94 11.20 4.67
CA SER A 86 9.20 10.56 4.33
C SER A 86 9.99 11.31 3.27
N GLY A 87 11.32 11.16 3.35
CA GLY A 87 12.26 11.69 2.39
C GLY A 87 12.16 11.00 1.02
N GLY A 88 13.03 11.41 0.12
CA GLY A 88 13.03 10.92 -1.25
C GLY A 88 12.38 11.86 -2.24
N LYS A 89 12.25 11.43 -3.48
CA LYS A 89 11.64 12.25 -4.53
C LYS A 89 10.12 12.18 -4.44
N ALA A 90 9.48 13.33 -4.26
CA ALA A 90 8.03 13.43 -4.04
C ALA A 90 7.21 12.68 -5.11
N TYR A 91 6.35 11.77 -4.63
CA TYR A 91 5.42 10.93 -5.40
C TYR A 91 6.07 9.92 -6.36
N HIS A 92 7.37 9.65 -6.21
CA HIS A 92 8.00 8.55 -6.92
C HIS A 92 7.54 7.20 -6.35
N VAL A 93 7.28 6.24 -7.24
CA VAL A 93 6.99 4.85 -6.88
C VAL A 93 8.12 3.99 -7.43
N SER A 94 9.12 3.76 -6.61
CA SER A 94 10.30 2.98 -6.97
C SER A 94 10.32 1.69 -6.16
N MET A 95 10.15 0.55 -6.81
CA MET A 95 10.18 -0.74 -6.09
C MET A 95 11.53 -0.98 -5.41
N LYS A 96 12.64 -0.46 -5.97
CA LYS A 96 13.94 -0.51 -5.31
C LYS A 96 13.95 0.23 -3.98
N GLU A 97 13.34 1.43 -3.91
CA GLU A 97 13.29 2.25 -2.70
C GLU A 97 12.26 1.67 -1.71
N TRP A 98 11.07 1.28 -2.19
CA TRP A 98 10.01 0.77 -1.33
C TRP A 98 10.34 -0.61 -0.73
N VAL A 99 11.03 -1.46 -1.48
CA VAL A 99 11.56 -2.73 -0.93
C VAL A 99 12.64 -2.46 0.13
N ALA A 100 13.52 -1.46 -0.09
CA ALA A 100 14.49 -1.07 0.92
C ALA A 100 13.85 -0.50 2.19
N ASP A 101 12.71 0.21 2.08
CA ASP A 101 11.94 0.67 3.24
C ASP A 101 11.39 -0.49 4.06
N LEU A 102 10.87 -1.52 3.39
CA LEU A 102 10.39 -2.73 4.04
C LEU A 102 11.53 -3.50 4.73
N GLN A 103 12.71 -3.56 4.10
CA GLN A 103 13.89 -4.16 4.73
C GLN A 103 14.36 -3.37 5.96
N ALA A 104 14.38 -2.03 5.88
CA ALA A 104 14.70 -1.18 7.03
C ALA A 104 13.67 -1.33 8.17
N ALA A 105 12.40 -1.54 7.83
CA ALA A 105 11.35 -1.84 8.81
C ALA A 105 11.57 -3.22 9.46
N LEU A 106 11.95 -4.24 8.69
CA LEU A 106 12.30 -5.56 9.22
C LEU A 106 13.50 -5.48 10.16
N ASP A 107 14.58 -4.79 9.73
CA ASP A 107 15.79 -4.61 10.54
C ASP A 107 15.46 -3.93 11.87
N TYR A 108 14.61 -2.90 11.85
CA TYR A 108 14.16 -2.21 13.05
C TYR A 108 13.34 -3.13 13.97
N LEU A 109 12.37 -3.86 13.42
CA LEU A 109 11.50 -4.74 14.22
C LEU A 109 12.28 -5.86 14.90
N GLU A 110 13.35 -6.38 14.27
CA GLU A 110 14.24 -7.38 14.90
C GLU A 110 15.00 -6.85 16.11
N THR A 111 15.16 -5.53 16.25
CA THR A 111 15.80 -4.92 17.43
C THR A 111 14.86 -4.73 18.61
N ARG A 112 13.53 -4.88 18.40
CA ARG A 112 12.53 -4.61 19.43
C ARG A 112 12.31 -5.82 20.36
N PRO A 113 12.34 -5.63 21.68
CA PRO A 113 12.10 -6.70 22.63
C PRO A 113 10.63 -7.15 22.71
N ASP A 114 9.69 -6.31 22.23
CA ASP A 114 8.25 -6.54 22.20
C ASP A 114 7.75 -7.09 20.85
N VAL A 115 8.65 -7.52 19.97
CA VAL A 115 8.35 -8.14 18.68
C VAL A 115 8.99 -9.52 18.59
N ASP A 116 8.22 -10.50 18.13
CA ASP A 116 8.76 -11.82 17.76
C ASP A 116 9.20 -11.77 16.27
N PRO A 117 10.51 -11.87 15.98
CA PRO A 117 11.00 -11.80 14.59
C PRO A 117 10.54 -12.98 13.72
N LYS A 118 10.01 -14.05 14.31
CA LYS A 118 9.42 -15.17 13.58
C LYS A 118 7.96 -14.95 13.19
N LYS A 119 7.36 -13.85 13.65
CA LYS A 119 5.94 -13.53 13.45
C LYS A 119 5.75 -12.19 12.74
N ILE A 120 6.68 -11.80 11.86
CA ILE A 120 6.57 -10.56 11.09
C ILE A 120 5.89 -10.83 9.75
N ALA A 121 4.90 -9.99 9.45
CA ALA A 121 4.11 -10.01 8.23
C ALA A 121 4.12 -8.64 7.54
N ALA A 122 3.63 -8.58 6.30
CA ALA A 122 3.43 -7.32 5.59
C ALA A 122 2.04 -7.26 4.94
N PHE A 123 1.45 -6.05 5.00
CA PHE A 123 0.23 -5.66 4.28
C PHE A 123 0.60 -4.60 3.25
N GLY A 124 0.01 -4.68 2.07
CA GLY A 124 0.20 -3.65 1.05
C GLY A 124 -0.98 -3.46 0.14
N LEU A 125 -1.31 -2.19 -0.13
CA LEU A 125 -2.32 -1.80 -1.10
C LEU A 125 -1.67 -1.44 -2.43
N SER A 126 -2.23 -1.89 -3.57
CA SER A 126 -1.82 -1.42 -4.90
C SER A 126 -0.30 -1.52 -5.08
N SER A 127 0.41 -0.40 -5.34
CA SER A 127 1.88 -0.37 -5.39
C SER A 127 2.55 -0.82 -4.09
N GLY A 128 1.92 -0.60 -2.93
CA GLY A 128 2.38 -1.18 -1.65
C GLY A 128 2.27 -2.70 -1.65
N GLY A 129 1.21 -3.24 -2.26
CA GLY A 129 1.05 -4.67 -2.51
C GLY A 129 2.16 -5.23 -3.40
N THR A 130 2.52 -4.50 -4.47
CA THR A 130 3.70 -4.81 -5.29
C THR A 130 4.96 -4.88 -4.44
N ALA A 131 5.19 -3.86 -3.61
CA ALA A 131 6.41 -3.75 -2.80
C ALA A 131 6.56 -4.91 -1.80
N ILE A 132 5.49 -5.31 -1.09
CA ILE A 132 5.57 -6.43 -0.14
C ILE A 132 5.81 -7.77 -0.84
N LEU A 133 5.22 -7.98 -2.03
CA LEU A 133 5.46 -9.18 -2.85
C LEU A 133 6.91 -9.21 -3.34
N GLU A 134 7.43 -8.10 -3.86
CA GLU A 134 8.83 -7.98 -4.30
C GLU A 134 9.80 -8.17 -3.12
N ALA A 135 9.51 -7.63 -1.95
CA ALA A 135 10.30 -7.83 -0.75
C ALA A 135 10.31 -9.31 -0.33
N ALA A 136 9.16 -9.98 -0.32
CA ALA A 136 9.06 -11.39 0.07
C ALA A 136 9.73 -12.36 -0.92
N VAL A 137 9.92 -11.96 -2.18
CA VAL A 137 10.72 -12.73 -3.16
C VAL A 137 12.19 -12.85 -2.73
N ILE A 138 12.71 -11.84 -2.02
CA ILE A 138 14.14 -11.73 -1.69
C ILE A 138 14.43 -11.81 -0.19
N ASP A 139 13.44 -11.59 0.67
CA ASP A 139 13.64 -11.56 2.12
C ASP A 139 12.70 -12.56 2.83
N PRO A 140 13.22 -13.68 3.33
CA PRO A 140 12.43 -14.74 3.95
C PRO A 140 11.98 -14.41 5.38
N ARG A 141 12.32 -13.23 5.93
CA ARG A 141 11.87 -12.78 7.25
C ARG A 141 10.36 -12.46 7.26
N LEU A 142 9.78 -12.10 6.12
CA LEU A 142 8.34 -12.00 5.98
C LEU A 142 7.71 -13.40 6.00
N LYS A 143 6.83 -13.67 6.98
CA LYS A 143 6.20 -14.99 7.19
C LYS A 143 4.78 -15.07 6.67
N ALA A 144 4.08 -13.92 6.61
CA ALA A 144 2.77 -13.83 5.99
C ALA A 144 2.63 -12.51 5.23
N LEU A 145 1.79 -12.52 4.18
CA LEU A 145 1.51 -11.34 3.35
C LEU A 145 0.01 -11.15 3.21
N ILE A 146 -0.41 -9.89 3.18
CA ILE A 146 -1.75 -9.48 2.82
C ILE A 146 -1.66 -8.49 1.65
N ALA A 147 -2.02 -8.96 0.45
CA ALA A 147 -1.99 -8.17 -0.76
C ALA A 147 -3.42 -7.67 -1.07
N LEU A 148 -3.67 -6.38 -0.81
CA LEU A 148 -4.94 -5.72 -1.10
C LEU A 148 -4.85 -5.02 -2.45
N ASP A 149 -5.68 -5.41 -3.42
CA ASP A 149 -5.79 -4.80 -4.74
C ASP A 149 -4.40 -4.51 -5.38
N ALA A 150 -3.49 -5.50 -5.28
CA ALA A 150 -2.08 -5.32 -5.59
C ALA A 150 -1.81 -5.21 -7.10
N THR A 151 -1.10 -4.18 -7.53
CA THR A 151 -0.66 -4.05 -8.93
C THR A 151 0.52 -4.98 -9.19
N VAL A 152 0.30 -6.13 -9.82
CA VAL A 152 1.32 -7.15 -10.05
C VAL A 152 1.77 -7.29 -11.51
N MET A 153 1.04 -6.66 -12.42
CA MET A 153 1.31 -6.64 -13.85
C MET A 153 0.67 -5.39 -14.48
N ASN A 154 1.14 -5.02 -15.67
CA ASN A 154 0.48 -3.95 -16.42
C ASN A 154 -0.89 -4.42 -16.93
N THR A 155 -1.95 -3.77 -16.49
CA THR A 155 -3.35 -4.01 -16.89
C THR A 155 -3.92 -2.91 -17.78
N LEU A 156 -3.13 -1.84 -18.02
CA LEU A 156 -3.57 -0.69 -18.82
C LEU A 156 -3.78 -1.06 -20.30
N PRO A 157 -4.75 -0.45 -20.99
CA PRO A 157 -4.88 -0.54 -22.42
C PRO A 157 -3.57 -0.18 -23.14
N TRP A 158 -3.26 -0.89 -24.25
CA TRP A 158 -1.99 -0.71 -24.97
C TRP A 158 -1.72 0.74 -25.39
N SER A 159 -2.76 1.50 -25.76
CA SER A 159 -2.65 2.90 -26.15
C SER A 159 -2.23 3.80 -24.98
N ILE A 160 -2.79 3.57 -23.78
CA ILE A 160 -2.40 4.27 -22.55
C ILE A 160 -0.99 3.86 -22.14
N THR A 161 -0.67 2.57 -22.21
CA THR A 161 0.68 2.05 -21.94
C THR A 161 1.72 2.73 -22.84
N LEU A 162 1.46 2.83 -24.15
CA LEU A 162 2.37 3.48 -25.10
C LEU A 162 2.50 4.98 -24.81
N THR A 163 1.40 5.66 -24.50
CA THR A 163 1.41 7.09 -24.13
C THR A 163 2.25 7.32 -22.88
N MET A 164 2.04 6.54 -21.82
CA MET A 164 2.79 6.65 -20.58
C MET A 164 4.27 6.31 -20.77
N ALA A 165 4.60 5.32 -21.60
CA ALA A 165 5.98 4.99 -21.94
C ALA A 165 6.67 6.13 -22.70
N SER A 166 5.99 6.74 -23.67
CA SER A 166 6.51 7.87 -24.46
C SER A 166 6.75 9.09 -23.58
N LEU A 167 5.78 9.45 -22.74
CA LEU A 167 5.93 10.55 -21.77
C LEU A 167 7.05 10.28 -20.76
N SER A 168 7.20 9.03 -20.32
CA SER A 168 8.29 8.63 -19.44
C SER A 168 9.66 8.78 -20.12
N ALA A 169 9.78 8.44 -21.41
CA ALA A 169 11.01 8.66 -22.17
C ALA A 169 11.37 10.15 -22.26
N VAL A 170 10.38 11.03 -22.52
CA VAL A 170 10.57 12.49 -22.48
C VAL A 170 10.98 12.94 -21.07
N GLY A 171 10.38 12.37 -20.05
CA GLY A 171 10.73 12.64 -18.64
C GLY A 171 12.17 12.22 -18.31
N TYR A 172 12.64 11.08 -18.80
CA TYR A 172 14.06 10.67 -18.66
C TYR A 172 15.00 11.66 -19.32
N LEU A 173 14.69 12.09 -20.56
CA LEU A 173 15.49 13.09 -21.27
C LEU A 173 15.53 14.42 -20.52
N LYS A 174 14.38 14.91 -20.05
CA LYS A 174 14.31 16.14 -19.25
C LYS A 174 15.16 16.01 -17.98
N ARG A 175 15.02 14.90 -17.23
CA ARG A 175 15.80 14.66 -16.01
C ARG A 175 17.31 14.65 -16.30
N TRP A 176 17.73 14.03 -17.38
CA TRP A 176 19.12 14.00 -17.81
C TRP A 176 19.66 15.40 -18.12
N LEU A 177 18.86 16.24 -18.81
CA LEU A 177 19.26 17.58 -19.20
C LEU A 177 19.21 18.61 -18.06
N THR A 178 18.24 18.50 -17.15
CA THR A 178 17.91 19.55 -16.16
C THR A 178 18.02 19.12 -14.71
N GLY A 179 18.23 17.82 -14.44
CA GLY A 179 18.18 17.26 -13.09
C GLY A 179 16.77 17.17 -12.47
N SER A 180 15.73 17.60 -13.22
CA SER A 180 14.34 17.68 -12.70
C SER A 180 13.37 16.78 -13.45
N ASP A 181 12.33 16.30 -12.74
CA ASP A 181 11.28 15.46 -13.35
C ASP A 181 10.40 16.25 -14.32
N LEU A 182 9.87 15.56 -15.33
CA LEU A 182 8.67 16.01 -16.01
C LEU A 182 7.48 15.73 -15.08
N ARG A 183 6.72 16.75 -14.72
CA ARG A 183 5.50 16.60 -13.92
C ARG A 183 4.30 16.95 -14.75
N ILE A 184 3.29 16.09 -14.70
CA ILE A 184 2.02 16.29 -15.41
C ILE A 184 0.87 16.22 -14.41
N SER A 185 -0.25 16.84 -14.73
CA SER A 185 -1.49 16.66 -13.98
C SER A 185 -2.27 15.49 -14.59
N ILE A 186 -2.59 14.52 -13.76
CA ILE A 186 -3.48 13.40 -14.09
C ILE A 186 -4.75 13.43 -13.21
N VAL A 187 -5.13 14.60 -12.69
CA VAL A 187 -6.32 14.76 -11.83
C VAL A 187 -7.59 14.28 -12.51
N GLN A 188 -7.71 14.43 -13.83
CA GLN A 188 -8.84 13.92 -14.59
C GLN A 188 -9.01 12.39 -14.46
N MET A 189 -7.91 11.65 -14.33
CA MET A 189 -8.00 10.20 -14.09
C MET A 189 -8.69 9.87 -12.77
N LEU A 190 -8.61 10.74 -11.75
CA LEU A 190 -9.35 10.55 -10.50
C LEU A 190 -10.87 10.56 -10.68
N GLU A 191 -11.37 11.27 -11.70
CA GLU A 191 -12.81 11.32 -11.99
C GLU A 191 -13.33 9.95 -12.48
N GLU A 192 -12.49 9.22 -13.22
CA GLU A 192 -12.82 7.92 -13.80
C GLU A 192 -12.54 6.73 -12.86
N VAL A 193 -11.62 6.94 -11.90
CA VAL A 193 -11.21 5.89 -10.96
C VAL A 193 -12.24 5.70 -9.86
N GLN A 194 -12.59 4.46 -9.59
CA GLN A 194 -13.43 4.05 -8.47
C GLN A 194 -12.56 3.60 -7.28
N LEU A 195 -12.11 4.58 -6.47
CA LEU A 195 -11.29 4.30 -5.28
C LEU A 195 -12.10 3.54 -4.22
N ALA A 196 -13.40 3.86 -4.07
CA ALA A 196 -14.34 3.15 -3.22
C ALA A 196 -15.61 2.84 -4.00
N ALA A 197 -16.26 1.72 -3.71
CA ALA A 197 -17.56 1.39 -4.30
C ALA A 197 -18.68 2.27 -3.74
N ASP A 198 -18.56 2.68 -2.47
CA ASP A 198 -19.48 3.64 -1.85
C ASP A 198 -19.33 5.04 -2.49
N PRO A 199 -20.40 5.62 -3.10
CA PRO A 199 -20.28 6.88 -3.83
C PRO A 199 -19.85 8.07 -2.95
N GLU A 200 -20.28 8.13 -1.69
CA GLU A 200 -19.93 9.22 -0.77
C GLU A 200 -18.47 9.12 -0.32
N ILE A 201 -18.03 7.90 0.00
CA ILE A 201 -16.63 7.64 0.34
C ILE A 201 -15.73 7.91 -0.87
N ASN A 202 -16.13 7.46 -2.06
CA ASN A 202 -15.40 7.70 -3.30
C ASN A 202 -15.26 9.20 -3.61
N ALA A 203 -16.34 9.96 -3.49
CA ALA A 203 -16.31 11.41 -3.67
C ALA A 203 -15.37 12.09 -2.66
N ARG A 204 -15.39 11.67 -1.40
CA ARG A 204 -14.50 12.18 -0.36
C ARG A 204 -13.03 11.86 -0.66
N LEU A 205 -12.72 10.63 -1.06
CA LEU A 205 -11.35 10.21 -1.38
C LEU A 205 -10.78 10.98 -2.58
N LYS A 206 -11.61 11.31 -3.56
CA LYS A 206 -11.21 12.11 -4.74
C LYS A 206 -10.85 13.55 -4.41
N VAL A 207 -11.40 14.13 -3.35
CA VAL A 207 -11.10 15.51 -2.91
C VAL A 207 -10.09 15.57 -1.77
N ASP A 208 -9.50 14.44 -1.36
CA ASP A 208 -8.44 14.43 -0.34
C ASP A 208 -7.25 15.28 -0.80
N PRO A 209 -6.80 16.28 0.00
CA PRO A 209 -5.74 17.20 -0.42
C PRO A 209 -4.40 16.52 -0.71
N GLY A 210 -4.11 15.39 -0.04
CA GLY A 210 -2.89 14.61 -0.29
C GLY A 210 -2.94 13.93 -1.66
N LYS A 211 -4.05 13.25 -1.97
CA LYS A 211 -4.28 12.65 -3.29
C LYS A 211 -4.27 13.69 -4.40
N LEU A 212 -5.01 14.77 -4.25
CA LEU A 212 -5.05 15.83 -5.27
C LEU A 212 -3.66 16.38 -5.57
N ARG A 213 -2.82 16.61 -4.54
CA ARG A 213 -1.43 17.06 -4.75
C ARG A 213 -0.59 16.02 -5.50
N ALA A 214 -0.73 14.73 -5.18
CA ALA A 214 -0.01 13.67 -5.86
C ALA A 214 -0.39 13.56 -7.34
N PHE A 215 -1.68 13.60 -7.65
CA PHE A 215 -2.21 13.50 -9.00
C PHE A 215 -2.01 14.79 -9.83
N ALA A 216 -1.99 15.97 -9.20
CA ALA A 216 -1.65 17.24 -9.87
C ALA A 216 -0.15 17.37 -10.19
N ASN A 217 0.70 16.61 -9.52
CA ASN A 217 2.16 16.69 -9.65
C ASN A 217 2.79 15.33 -9.98
N PHE A 218 2.11 14.53 -10.79
CA PHE A 218 2.53 13.17 -11.13
C PHE A 218 3.88 13.18 -11.85
N PRO A 219 4.96 12.63 -11.24
CA PRO A 219 6.31 12.70 -11.80
C PRO A 219 6.54 11.62 -12.85
N LEU A 220 7.10 12.02 -13.99
CA LEU A 220 7.55 11.11 -15.03
C LEU A 220 9.09 11.20 -15.16
N PRO A 221 9.77 10.08 -15.14
CA PRO A 221 9.30 8.69 -15.08
C PRO A 221 9.03 8.15 -13.67
N GLY A 222 9.07 8.93 -12.62
CA GLY A 222 9.08 8.46 -11.23
C GLY A 222 7.87 7.60 -10.84
N ALA A 223 6.65 8.14 -10.99
CA ALA A 223 5.42 7.42 -10.61
C ALA A 223 4.93 6.44 -11.68
N SER A 224 5.27 6.66 -12.96
CA SER A 224 4.85 5.76 -14.04
C SER A 224 5.41 4.33 -13.89
N ALA A 225 6.50 4.16 -13.14
CA ALA A 225 7.05 2.84 -12.84
C ALA A 225 6.04 1.90 -12.14
N ALA A 226 5.06 2.47 -11.41
CA ALA A 226 3.99 1.70 -10.78
C ALA A 226 3.14 0.90 -11.79
N PHE A 227 3.01 1.39 -13.02
CA PHE A 227 2.22 0.73 -14.08
C PHE A 227 3.01 -0.29 -14.90
N PHE A 228 4.34 -0.26 -14.84
CA PHE A 228 5.23 -1.11 -15.65
C PHE A 228 5.84 -2.26 -14.84
N VAL A 229 5.13 -2.72 -13.82
CA VAL A 229 5.56 -3.86 -12.99
C VAL A 229 5.26 -5.19 -13.67
N ASN A 230 6.07 -6.20 -13.35
CA ASN A 230 5.89 -7.58 -13.77
C ASN A 230 6.23 -8.56 -12.65
N THR A 231 5.74 -8.24 -11.46
CA THR A 231 5.98 -8.97 -10.21
C THR A 231 5.42 -10.37 -10.27
N ILE A 232 4.33 -10.55 -11.01
CA ILE A 232 3.65 -11.84 -11.17
C ILE A 232 4.57 -12.97 -11.66
N GLN A 233 5.61 -12.65 -12.44
CA GLN A 233 6.57 -13.65 -12.93
C GLN A 233 7.54 -14.14 -11.83
N ARG A 234 7.60 -13.49 -10.67
CA ARG A 234 8.55 -13.77 -9.62
C ARG A 234 7.93 -14.31 -8.34
N VAL A 235 6.61 -14.17 -8.18
CA VAL A 235 5.89 -14.52 -6.95
C VAL A 235 5.92 -16.00 -6.60
N SER A 236 6.23 -16.90 -7.56
CA SER A 236 6.42 -18.33 -7.30
C SER A 236 7.57 -18.63 -6.33
N LYS A 237 8.47 -17.67 -6.08
CA LYS A 237 9.56 -17.77 -5.12
C LYS A 237 9.15 -17.43 -3.68
N ILE A 238 7.97 -16.89 -3.48
CA ILE A 238 7.45 -16.49 -2.17
C ILE A 238 7.11 -17.75 -1.37
N SER A 239 7.66 -17.85 -0.15
CA SER A 239 7.34 -18.92 0.81
C SER A 239 6.33 -18.47 1.88
N ALA A 240 6.15 -17.16 2.07
CA ALA A 240 5.23 -16.58 3.04
C ALA A 240 3.78 -16.93 2.74
N ALA A 241 2.99 -17.27 3.78
CA ALA A 241 1.55 -17.50 3.62
C ALA A 241 0.87 -16.22 3.12
N THR A 242 0.22 -16.26 1.96
CA THR A 242 -0.27 -15.07 1.26
C THR A 242 -1.79 -15.04 1.17
N LEU A 243 -2.41 -14.02 1.77
CA LEU A 243 -3.81 -13.64 1.58
C LEU A 243 -3.90 -12.57 0.48
N ILE A 244 -4.73 -12.81 -0.50
CA ILE A 244 -5.06 -11.87 -1.57
C ILE A 244 -6.47 -11.37 -1.30
N ILE A 245 -6.63 -10.07 -1.07
CA ILE A 245 -7.93 -9.42 -0.91
C ILE A 245 -8.16 -8.50 -2.09
N TRP A 246 -9.36 -8.53 -2.66
CA TRP A 246 -9.68 -7.72 -3.82
C TRP A 246 -11.07 -7.12 -3.72
N GLY A 247 -11.22 -5.85 -4.13
CA GLY A 247 -12.51 -5.21 -4.30
C GLY A 247 -13.21 -5.71 -5.58
N GLU A 248 -14.47 -6.15 -5.47
CA GLU A 248 -15.25 -6.60 -6.62
C GLU A 248 -15.37 -5.51 -7.69
N GLN A 249 -15.48 -4.26 -7.26
CA GLN A 249 -15.68 -3.10 -8.12
C GLN A 249 -14.38 -2.31 -8.40
N ASP A 250 -13.23 -2.94 -8.19
CA ASP A 250 -11.96 -2.32 -8.56
C ASP A 250 -11.85 -2.19 -10.08
N ASN A 251 -11.80 -0.95 -10.58
CA ASN A 251 -11.63 -0.64 -11.99
C ASN A 251 -10.22 -0.19 -12.38
N LEU A 252 -9.28 -0.16 -11.41
CA LEU A 252 -7.85 0.07 -11.68
C LEU A 252 -7.12 -1.24 -11.97
N ASP A 253 -7.28 -2.19 -11.06
CA ASP A 253 -6.73 -3.53 -11.19
C ASP A 253 -7.89 -4.54 -11.21
N PRO A 254 -8.23 -5.16 -12.36
CA PRO A 254 -9.41 -6.00 -12.46
C PRO A 254 -9.27 -7.27 -11.61
N VAL A 255 -10.39 -7.74 -11.03
CA VAL A 255 -10.47 -8.96 -10.18
C VAL A 255 -9.77 -10.18 -10.79
N SER A 256 -9.75 -10.29 -12.12
CA SER A 256 -9.01 -11.37 -12.80
C SER A 256 -7.52 -11.39 -12.46
N THR A 257 -6.95 -10.25 -12.03
CA THR A 257 -5.55 -10.14 -11.59
C THR A 257 -5.34 -10.84 -10.25
N ALA A 258 -6.32 -10.79 -9.34
CA ALA A 258 -6.28 -11.54 -8.08
C ALA A 258 -6.14 -13.05 -8.32
N TYR A 259 -6.92 -13.61 -9.24
CA TYR A 259 -6.86 -15.03 -9.57
C TYR A 259 -5.55 -15.39 -10.27
N LYS A 260 -5.05 -14.54 -11.17
CA LYS A 260 -3.73 -14.76 -11.80
C LYS A 260 -2.61 -14.75 -10.76
N LEU A 261 -2.66 -13.83 -9.79
CA LEU A 261 -1.69 -13.78 -8.68
C LEU A 261 -1.80 -15.05 -7.83
N HIS A 262 -3.03 -15.46 -7.49
CA HIS A 262 -3.27 -16.70 -6.76
C HIS A 262 -2.65 -17.89 -7.49
N ASP A 263 -2.89 -18.04 -8.78
CA ASP A 263 -2.38 -19.19 -9.57
C ASP A 263 -0.85 -19.19 -9.68
N ALA A 264 -0.24 -18.00 -9.75
CA ALA A 264 1.22 -17.87 -9.86
C ALA A 264 1.97 -18.13 -8.53
N LEU A 265 1.33 -17.97 -7.38
CA LEU A 265 1.91 -18.29 -6.07
C LEU A 265 1.96 -19.80 -5.86
N THR A 266 3.00 -20.28 -5.15
CA THR A 266 3.19 -21.71 -4.81
C THR A 266 3.11 -22.00 -3.32
N CYS A 267 3.09 -20.94 -2.47
CA CYS A 267 2.97 -21.02 -1.02
C CYS A 267 1.53 -21.31 -0.56
N ILE A 268 1.32 -21.36 0.76
CA ILE A 268 -0.03 -21.31 1.36
C ILE A 268 -0.68 -20.00 0.92
N LYS A 269 -1.84 -20.08 0.33
CA LYS A 269 -2.51 -18.89 -0.27
C LYS A 269 -4.02 -19.01 -0.18
N HIS A 270 -4.65 -17.83 -0.18
CA HIS A 270 -6.10 -17.70 -0.29
C HIS A 270 -6.45 -16.42 -1.04
N VAL A 271 -7.56 -16.41 -1.76
CA VAL A 271 -8.11 -15.22 -2.40
C VAL A 271 -9.51 -14.97 -1.88
N GLU A 272 -9.77 -13.72 -1.49
CA GLU A 272 -11.08 -13.23 -1.07
C GLU A 272 -11.45 -12.01 -1.89
N VAL A 273 -12.58 -12.06 -2.57
CA VAL A 273 -13.16 -10.92 -3.29
C VAL A 273 -14.27 -10.33 -2.44
N ILE A 274 -14.15 -9.06 -2.08
CA ILE A 274 -15.12 -8.37 -1.22
C ILE A 274 -16.15 -7.69 -2.11
N GLU A 275 -17.38 -8.18 -2.06
CA GLU A 275 -18.53 -7.59 -2.74
C GLU A 275 -18.75 -6.15 -2.26
N GLY A 276 -19.01 -5.24 -3.19
CA GLY A 276 -19.26 -3.85 -2.90
C GLY A 276 -18.05 -3.06 -2.36
N ASN A 277 -16.83 -3.52 -2.62
CA ASN A 277 -15.60 -2.75 -2.40
C ASN A 277 -14.95 -2.32 -3.73
N GLY A 278 -14.37 -1.12 -3.73
CA GLY A 278 -13.50 -0.61 -4.79
C GLY A 278 -12.02 -0.84 -4.47
N HIS A 279 -11.14 -0.12 -5.18
CA HIS A 279 -9.66 -0.26 -5.09
C HIS A 279 -9.07 0.01 -3.70
N ALA A 280 -9.60 0.96 -2.95
CA ALA A 280 -9.14 1.27 -1.59
C ALA A 280 -10.02 0.60 -0.53
N GLY A 281 -10.14 -0.73 -0.58
CA GLY A 281 -11.05 -1.51 0.26
C GLY A 281 -10.91 -1.28 1.76
N HIS A 282 -9.72 -0.89 2.23
CA HIS A 282 -9.44 -0.54 3.63
C HIS A 282 -10.05 0.81 4.07
N LEU A 283 -10.57 1.62 3.14
CA LEU A 283 -11.25 2.89 3.39
C LEU A 283 -12.72 2.86 2.96
N ASP A 284 -13.17 1.78 2.33
CA ASP A 284 -14.53 1.62 1.81
C ASP A 284 -15.53 1.24 2.90
N ARG A 285 -16.81 1.12 2.53
CA ARG A 285 -17.89 0.78 3.46
C ARG A 285 -17.65 -0.56 4.17
N ASN A 286 -17.14 -1.55 3.45
CA ASN A 286 -16.86 -2.89 3.98
C ASN A 286 -15.42 -3.04 4.53
N ARG A 287 -14.76 -1.94 4.89
CA ARG A 287 -13.37 -1.96 5.40
C ARG A 287 -13.15 -2.87 6.61
N GLN A 288 -14.18 -3.03 7.47
CA GLN A 288 -14.05 -3.93 8.62
C GLN A 288 -13.79 -5.37 8.18
N ARG A 289 -14.37 -5.82 7.06
CA ARG A 289 -14.10 -7.15 6.50
C ARG A 289 -12.62 -7.30 6.11
N VAL A 290 -12.00 -6.25 5.55
CA VAL A 290 -10.55 -6.25 5.25
C VAL A 290 -9.74 -6.41 6.55
N PHE A 291 -10.13 -5.71 7.61
CA PHE A 291 -9.43 -5.76 8.91
C PHE A 291 -9.55 -7.13 9.55
N ASP A 292 -10.75 -7.70 9.56
CA ASP A 292 -11.03 -9.03 10.14
C ASP A 292 -10.28 -10.13 9.39
N LEU A 293 -10.35 -10.15 8.06
CA LEU A 293 -9.60 -11.10 7.23
C LEU A 293 -8.09 -11.00 7.46
N THR A 294 -7.57 -9.76 7.60
CA THR A 294 -6.15 -9.53 7.90
C THR A 294 -5.78 -10.13 9.26
N GLY A 295 -6.53 -9.82 10.31
CA GLY A 295 -6.29 -10.33 11.66
C GLY A 295 -6.39 -11.85 11.74
N ASP A 296 -7.47 -12.43 11.19
CA ASP A 296 -7.70 -13.87 11.15
C ASP A 296 -6.56 -14.61 10.44
N TRP A 297 -6.11 -14.09 9.29
CA TRP A 297 -5.00 -14.68 8.54
C TRP A 297 -3.70 -14.69 9.35
N LEU A 298 -3.37 -13.56 9.96
CA LEU A 298 -2.16 -13.44 10.76
C LEU A 298 -2.19 -14.35 12.00
N LEU A 299 -3.29 -14.37 12.72
CA LEU A 299 -3.44 -15.23 13.90
C LEU A 299 -3.44 -16.72 13.53
N LYS A 300 -4.00 -17.10 12.38
CA LYS A 300 -3.99 -18.48 11.89
C LYS A 300 -2.60 -18.98 11.53
N HIS A 301 -1.77 -18.14 10.93
CA HIS A 301 -0.50 -18.57 10.34
C HIS A 301 0.73 -18.17 11.16
N LEU A 302 0.59 -17.26 12.16
CA LEU A 302 1.69 -16.72 12.94
C LEU A 302 1.45 -16.80 14.48
N ALA A 303 0.33 -17.35 14.92
CA ALA A 303 0.05 -17.49 16.37
C ALA A 303 1.01 -18.45 17.08
#